data_3bbc5db311daff4ea123c710a4695597
#
_entry.id   3bbc5db311daff4ea123c710a4695597
#
_cell.length_a   1.000
_cell.length_b   1.000
_cell.length_c   1.000
_cell.angle_alpha   90.00
_cell.angle_beta   90.00
_cell.angle_gamma   90.00
#
_symmetry.space_group_name_H-M   'P 1'
#
loop_
_entity.id
_entity.type
_entity.pdbx_description
1 polymer ?
#
loop_
_entity_poly.entity_id
_entity_poly.type
_entity_poly.pdbx_seq_one_letter_code
_entity_poly.pdbx_strand_id
1 'polypeptide(L)'
;MANTKSAIKRIRRISKQTAVNKARKSKYRNALKKMNVLIESKKKSEALKFLPKLNSELMKVAKTGVIKKKNASRNVSRYTRKIALM
;
A
#
# COMPACT_ATOMS: atom_id res chain seq x y z
N MET A 1 -1.60 -34.49 -16.43
CA MET A 1 -0.75 -33.70 -17.31
C MET A 1 -1.08 -32.19 -17.19
N ALA A 2 -0.04 -31.36 -17.16
CA ALA A 2 -0.19 -29.94 -17.02
C ALA A 2 -0.88 -29.23 -18.19
N ASN A 3 -1.18 -29.96 -19.26
CA ASN A 3 -1.72 -29.43 -20.51
C ASN A 3 -3.24 -29.43 -20.62
N THR A 4 -3.94 -29.64 -19.51
CA THR A 4 -5.40 -29.54 -19.53
C THR A 4 -5.81 -28.06 -19.58
N LYS A 5 -6.95 -27.77 -20.21
CA LYS A 5 -7.50 -26.43 -20.33
C LYS A 5 -7.66 -25.78 -18.94
N SER A 6 -8.04 -26.54 -17.93
CA SER A 6 -8.19 -26.02 -16.56
C SER A 6 -6.84 -25.64 -15.93
N ALA A 7 -5.77 -26.42 -16.19
CA ALA A 7 -4.43 -26.09 -15.72
C ALA A 7 -3.91 -24.79 -16.36
N ILE A 8 -4.13 -24.62 -17.66
CA ILE A 8 -3.74 -23.42 -18.38
C ILE A 8 -4.49 -22.19 -17.83
N LYS A 9 -5.78 -22.31 -17.59
CA LYS A 9 -6.60 -21.24 -16.99
C LYS A 9 -6.10 -20.87 -15.61
N ARG A 10 -5.71 -21.85 -14.81
CA ARG A 10 -5.18 -21.64 -13.46
C ARG A 10 -3.85 -20.87 -13.52
N ILE A 11 -2.96 -21.24 -14.41
CA ILE A 11 -1.67 -20.56 -14.59
C ILE A 11 -1.89 -19.10 -14.98
N ARG A 12 -2.80 -18.83 -15.91
CA ARG A 12 -3.15 -17.47 -16.32
C ARG A 12 -3.72 -16.65 -15.16
N ARG A 13 -4.60 -17.26 -14.36
CA ARG A 13 -5.18 -16.61 -13.17
C ARG A 13 -4.11 -16.24 -12.16
N ILE A 14 -3.19 -17.16 -11.86
CA ILE A 14 -2.09 -16.94 -10.91
C ILE A 14 -1.19 -15.82 -11.40
N SER A 15 -0.81 -15.84 -12.69
CA SER A 15 0.03 -14.83 -13.30
C SER A 15 -0.63 -13.44 -13.21
N LYS A 16 -1.91 -13.35 -13.54
CA LYS A 16 -2.68 -12.12 -13.47
C LYS A 16 -2.79 -11.60 -12.03
N GLN A 17 -3.05 -12.50 -11.08
CA GLN A 17 -3.15 -12.17 -9.67
C GLN A 17 -1.81 -11.68 -9.11
N THR A 18 -0.71 -12.30 -9.52
CA THR A 18 0.63 -11.86 -9.12
C THR A 18 0.93 -10.45 -9.61
N ALA A 19 0.57 -10.12 -10.85
CA ALA A 19 0.76 -8.79 -11.41
C ALA A 19 -0.07 -7.75 -10.65
N VAL A 20 -1.32 -8.06 -10.33
CA VAL A 20 -2.20 -7.18 -9.56
C VAL A 20 -1.65 -6.95 -8.15
N ASN A 21 -1.19 -8.00 -7.49
CA ASN A 21 -0.62 -7.90 -6.13
C ASN A 21 0.66 -7.08 -6.12
N LYS A 22 1.49 -7.23 -7.14
CA LYS A 22 2.72 -6.43 -7.30
C LYS A 22 2.38 -4.94 -7.45
N ALA A 23 1.37 -4.61 -8.24
CA ALA A 23 0.90 -3.25 -8.41
C ALA A 23 0.37 -2.66 -7.10
N ARG A 24 -0.37 -3.46 -6.31
CA ARG A 24 -0.87 -3.06 -5.00
C ARG A 24 0.25 -2.76 -4.02
N LYS A 25 1.28 -3.61 -3.97
CA LYS A 25 2.46 -3.40 -3.13
C LYS A 25 3.22 -2.13 -3.53
N SER A 26 3.37 -1.89 -4.82
CA SER A 26 4.02 -0.68 -5.34
C SER A 26 3.24 0.57 -4.92
N LYS A 27 1.93 0.54 -5.02
CA LYS A 27 1.05 1.64 -4.60
C LYS A 27 1.22 1.95 -3.12
N TYR A 28 1.28 0.91 -2.28
CA TYR A 28 1.50 1.02 -0.84
C TYR A 28 2.85 1.68 -0.55
N ARG A 29 3.93 1.19 -1.16
CA ARG A 29 5.28 1.73 -0.98
C ARG A 29 5.39 3.18 -1.46
N ASN A 30 4.77 3.50 -2.59
CA ASN A 30 4.79 4.85 -3.14
C ASN A 30 4.07 5.84 -2.24
N ALA A 31 2.96 5.43 -1.63
CA ALA A 31 2.23 6.26 -0.68
C ALA A 31 3.09 6.57 0.55
N LEU A 32 3.76 5.57 1.11
CA LEU A 32 4.67 5.75 2.25
C LEU A 32 5.85 6.65 1.87
N LYS A 33 6.42 6.43 0.70
CA LYS A 33 7.56 7.22 0.20
C LYS A 33 7.19 8.69 0.05
N LYS A 34 6.02 8.97 -0.50
CA LYS A 34 5.51 10.33 -0.64
C LYS A 34 5.36 11.03 0.70
N MET A 35 4.80 10.34 1.69
CA MET A 35 4.68 10.86 3.05
C MET A 35 6.05 11.14 3.67
N ASN A 36 7.01 10.23 3.50
CA ASN A 36 8.37 10.42 4.00
C ASN A 36 9.03 11.68 3.40
N VAL A 37 8.84 11.91 2.11
CA VAL A 37 9.37 13.11 1.44
C VAL A 37 8.77 14.38 2.05
N LEU A 38 7.47 14.39 2.31
CA LEU A 38 6.79 15.54 2.93
C LEU A 38 7.31 15.79 4.34
N ILE A 39 7.57 14.76 5.11
CA ILE A 39 8.09 14.86 6.48
C ILE A 39 9.54 15.37 6.46
N GLU A 40 10.38 14.79 5.59
CA GLU A 40 11.79 15.21 5.46
C GLU A 40 11.93 16.66 4.99
N SER A 41 11.01 17.10 4.13
CA SER A 41 10.96 18.47 3.64
C SER A 41 10.35 19.45 4.66
N LYS A 42 9.96 18.97 5.83
CA LYS A 42 9.33 19.75 6.91
C LYS A 42 8.06 20.47 6.47
N LYS A 43 7.32 19.89 5.53
CA LYS A 43 6.07 20.44 5.01
C LYS A 43 4.88 19.91 5.82
N LYS A 44 4.76 20.36 7.07
CA LYS A 44 3.72 19.92 8.00
C LYS A 44 2.31 20.06 7.43
N SER A 45 2.01 21.21 6.84
CA SER A 45 0.69 21.51 6.29
C SER A 45 0.31 20.50 5.18
N GLU A 46 1.24 20.24 4.25
CA GLU A 46 1.03 19.29 3.17
C GLU A 46 0.92 17.86 3.68
N ALA A 47 1.75 17.50 4.68
CA ALA A 47 1.70 16.19 5.32
C ALA A 47 0.35 15.95 5.98
N LEU A 48 -0.19 16.93 6.68
CA LEU A 48 -1.51 16.86 7.31
C LEU A 48 -2.62 16.68 6.27
N LYS A 49 -2.53 17.35 5.14
CA LYS A 49 -3.49 17.21 4.04
C LYS A 49 -3.41 15.84 3.39
N PHE A 50 -2.20 15.28 3.29
CA PHE A 50 -1.98 13.97 2.69
C PHE A 50 -2.38 12.82 3.61
N LEU A 51 -2.36 13.03 4.92
CA LEU A 51 -2.60 11.97 5.91
C LEU A 51 -3.90 11.20 5.71
N PRO A 52 -5.07 11.82 5.48
CA PRO A 52 -6.31 11.09 5.22
C PRO A 52 -6.22 10.24 3.94
N LYS A 53 -5.58 10.77 2.92
CA LYS A 53 -5.38 10.07 1.63
C LYS A 53 -4.44 8.88 1.81
N LEU A 54 -3.37 9.04 2.58
CA LEU A 54 -2.45 7.97 2.93
C LEU A 54 -3.20 6.85 3.65
N ASN A 55 -3.96 7.18 4.68
CA ASN A 55 -4.77 6.21 5.42
C ASN A 55 -5.69 5.44 4.49
N SER A 56 -6.41 6.14 3.61
CA SER A 56 -7.32 5.54 2.64
C SER A 56 -6.59 4.56 1.72
N GLU A 57 -5.45 4.93 1.16
CA GLU A 57 -4.69 4.09 0.25
C GLU A 57 -4.10 2.87 0.94
N LEU A 58 -3.53 3.04 2.13
CA LEU A 58 -2.98 1.92 2.90
C LEU A 58 -4.06 0.93 3.30
N MET A 59 -5.23 1.40 3.71
CA MET A 59 -6.34 0.54 4.11
C MET A 59 -6.96 -0.19 2.91
N LYS A 60 -7.03 0.43 1.74
CA LYS A 60 -7.49 -0.22 0.51
C LYS A 60 -6.61 -1.41 0.16
N VAL A 61 -5.29 -1.24 0.25
CA VAL A 61 -4.35 -2.33 -0.04
C VAL A 61 -4.45 -3.41 1.04
N ALA A 62 -4.54 -3.03 2.31
CA ALA A 62 -4.68 -3.97 3.42
C ALA A 62 -5.97 -4.80 3.31
N LYS A 63 -7.05 -4.20 2.82
CA LYS A 63 -8.32 -4.89 2.61
C LYS A 63 -8.21 -6.04 1.63
N THR A 64 -7.29 -5.97 0.66
CA THR A 64 -7.07 -7.04 -0.31
C THR A 64 -6.26 -8.21 0.24
N GLY A 65 -5.69 -8.07 1.44
CA GLY A 65 -4.88 -9.10 2.07
C GLY A 65 -3.42 -9.13 1.63
N VAL A 66 -3.02 -8.28 0.71
CA VAL A 66 -1.62 -8.20 0.22
C VAL A 66 -0.69 -7.69 1.32
N ILE A 67 -1.17 -6.76 2.12
CA ILE A 67 -0.47 -6.23 3.30
C ILE A 67 -1.35 -6.48 4.52
N LYS A 68 -0.76 -6.86 5.63
CA LYS A 68 -1.52 -7.10 6.87
C LYS A 68 -2.12 -5.79 7.38
N LYS A 69 -3.37 -5.84 7.79
CA LYS A 69 -4.09 -4.70 8.34
C LYS A 69 -3.35 -4.04 9.51
N LYS A 70 -2.71 -4.86 10.35
CA LYS A 70 -1.89 -4.38 11.47
C LYS A 70 -0.73 -3.49 11.00
N ASN A 71 -0.08 -3.85 9.89
CA ASN A 71 1.02 -3.07 9.33
C ASN A 71 0.53 -1.72 8.82
N ALA A 72 -0.61 -1.69 8.14
CA ALA A 72 -1.20 -0.44 7.66
C ALA A 72 -1.55 0.49 8.82
N SER A 73 -2.23 -0.02 9.85
CA SER A 73 -2.59 0.75 11.04
C SER A 73 -1.36 1.28 11.77
N ARG A 74 -0.32 0.45 11.90
CA ARG A 74 0.94 0.83 12.54
C ARG A 74 1.62 1.98 11.79
N ASN A 75 1.66 1.90 10.46
CA ASN A 75 2.27 2.95 9.65
C ASN A 75 1.50 4.26 9.74
N VAL A 76 0.18 4.22 9.69
CA VAL A 76 -0.65 5.42 9.85
C VAL A 76 -0.42 6.07 11.21
N SER A 77 -0.41 5.26 12.27
CA SER A 77 -0.16 5.74 13.63
C SER A 77 1.23 6.39 13.75
N ARG A 78 2.24 5.73 13.18
CA ARG A 78 3.63 6.24 13.18
C ARG A 78 3.73 7.60 12.49
N TYR A 79 3.14 7.74 11.32
CA TYR A 79 3.18 9.00 10.57
C TYR A 79 2.37 10.09 11.23
N THR A 80 1.24 9.75 11.84
CA THR A 80 0.46 10.72 12.63
C THR A 80 1.31 11.33 13.75
N ARG A 81 2.05 10.49 14.48
CA ARG A 81 2.95 10.95 15.53
C ARG A 81 4.08 11.82 14.99
N LYS A 82 4.70 11.41 13.89
CA LYS A 82 5.79 12.16 13.27
C LYS A 82 5.34 13.55 12.85
N ILE A 83 4.15 13.66 12.28
CA ILE A 83 3.58 14.93 11.85
C ILE A 83 3.27 15.80 13.08
N ALA A 84 2.75 15.22 14.14
CA ALA A 84 2.46 15.96 15.38
C ALA A 84 3.71 16.55 16.02
N LEU A 85 4.87 15.88 15.85
CA LEU A 85 6.14 16.33 16.39
C LEU A 85 6.88 17.36 15.51
N MET A 86 6.36 17.63 14.33
CA MET A 86 6.95 18.62 13.42
C MET A 86 6.70 20.09 13.90
#